data_77ce68e4b4a5103e52f1a84660581b8a
#
_entry.id   77ce68e4b4a5103e52f1a84660581b8a
#
_cell.length_a   1.000
_cell.length_b   1.000
_cell.length_c   1.000
_cell.angle_alpha   90.00
_cell.angle_beta   90.00
_cell.angle_gamma   90.00
#
_symmetry.space_group_name_H-M   'P 1'
#
loop_
_entity.id
_entity.type
_entity.pdbx_description
1 polymer ?
#
loop_
_entity_poly.entity_id
_entity_poly.type
_entity_poly.pdbx_seq_one_letter_code
_entity_poly.pdbx_strand_id
1 'polypeptide(L)'
;MLVVVSYDVSTKDTAGGRRLRQVAQTCVSCGQRVQNSVFECLVDNAQWTKLKLRLLQLFDPATDSLRFYYLGSNFKHRVEHHGAKATVDLRGPLLI
;
A
#
# COMPACT_ATOMS: atom_id res chain seq x y z
N MET A 1 13.99 1.21 -7.36
CA MET A 1 12.97 2.20 -6.95
C MET A 1 12.43 1.81 -5.58
N LEU A 2 12.22 2.76 -4.74
CA LEU A 2 11.67 2.51 -3.41
C LEU A 2 10.17 2.85 -3.40
N VAL A 3 9.35 1.89 -2.99
CA VAL A 3 7.90 2.06 -2.87
C VAL A 3 7.51 1.79 -1.43
N VAL A 4 6.78 2.72 -0.84
CA VAL A 4 6.16 2.51 0.47
C VAL A 4 4.73 2.07 0.24
N VAL A 5 4.37 0.91 0.78
CA VAL A 5 3.02 0.35 0.72
C VAL A 5 2.37 0.55 2.08
N SER A 6 1.25 1.27 2.11
CA SER A 6 0.45 1.46 3.30
C SER A 6 -0.90 0.75 3.11
N TYR A 7 -1.24 -0.16 4.01
CA TYR A 7 -2.45 -0.96 3.93
C TYR A 7 -3.33 -0.69 5.13
N ASP A 8 -4.49 -0.10 4.89
CA ASP A 8 -5.49 0.17 5.93
C ASP A 8 -6.60 -0.88 5.82
N VAL A 9 -6.69 -1.72 6.84
CA VAL A 9 -7.63 -2.84 6.87
C VAL A 9 -8.23 -2.93 8.28
N SER A 10 -9.52 -3.25 8.35
CA SER A 10 -10.13 -3.57 9.63
C SER A 10 -9.70 -4.98 10.05
N THR A 11 -9.15 -5.11 11.26
CA THR A 11 -8.77 -6.40 11.84
C THR A 11 -9.82 -6.88 12.86
N LYS A 12 -10.98 -6.25 12.87
CA LYS A 12 -12.06 -6.65 13.78
C LYS A 12 -12.60 -8.04 13.48
N ASP A 13 -12.51 -8.48 12.23
CA ASP A 13 -12.90 -9.81 11.82
C ASP A 13 -11.68 -10.64 11.38
N THR A 14 -11.89 -11.94 11.27
CA THR A 14 -10.85 -12.89 10.90
C THR A 14 -10.36 -12.67 9.46
N ALA A 15 -11.27 -12.29 8.56
CA ALA A 15 -10.93 -12.08 7.16
C ALA A 15 -9.97 -10.90 6.98
N GLY A 16 -10.19 -9.79 7.71
CA GLY A 16 -9.29 -8.64 7.66
C GLY A 16 -7.90 -8.97 8.17
N GLY A 17 -7.81 -9.70 9.29
CA GLY A 17 -6.52 -10.14 9.81
C GLY A 17 -5.78 -11.06 8.84
N ARG A 18 -6.51 -11.94 8.16
CA ARG A 18 -5.93 -12.84 7.15
C ARG A 18 -5.40 -12.06 5.96
N ARG A 19 -6.16 -11.06 5.47
CA ARG A 19 -5.70 -10.22 4.36
C ARG A 19 -4.43 -9.45 4.74
N LEU A 20 -4.37 -8.92 5.96
CA LEU A 20 -3.17 -8.22 6.43
C LEU A 20 -1.95 -9.14 6.43
N ARG A 21 -2.10 -10.38 6.91
CA ARG A 21 -0.99 -11.34 6.89
C ARG A 21 -0.51 -11.62 5.47
N GLN A 22 -1.45 -11.81 4.53
CA GLN A 22 -1.10 -12.08 3.14
C GLN A 22 -0.40 -10.91 2.48
N VAL A 23 -0.87 -9.69 2.73
CA VAL A 23 -0.23 -8.47 2.23
C VAL A 23 1.17 -8.33 2.83
N ALA A 24 1.31 -8.56 4.13
CA ALA A 24 2.60 -8.49 4.80
C ALA A 24 3.60 -9.49 4.22
N GLN A 25 3.20 -10.76 4.05
CA GLN A 25 4.06 -11.77 3.47
C GLN A 25 4.50 -11.42 2.05
N THR A 26 3.58 -10.85 1.27
CA THR A 26 3.87 -10.44 -0.10
C THR A 26 4.88 -9.28 -0.13
N CYS A 27 4.70 -8.29 0.73
CA CYS A 27 5.60 -7.13 0.76
C CYS A 27 6.98 -7.47 1.30
N VAL A 28 7.09 -8.31 2.36
CA VAL A 28 8.40 -8.63 2.93
C VAL A 28 9.23 -9.53 2.03
N SER A 29 8.65 -10.12 1.00
CA SER A 29 9.43 -10.87 0.01
C SER A 29 10.37 -9.97 -0.81
N CYS A 30 10.12 -8.66 -0.86
CA CYS A 30 10.94 -7.71 -1.59
C CYS A 30 11.25 -6.43 -0.80
N GLY A 31 11.03 -6.46 0.52
CA GLY A 31 11.24 -5.29 1.35
C GLY A 31 11.18 -5.63 2.82
N GLN A 32 10.80 -4.63 3.62
CA GLN A 32 10.70 -4.82 5.07
C GLN A 32 9.43 -4.16 5.61
N ARG A 33 8.93 -4.72 6.70
CA ARG A 33 7.81 -4.17 7.44
C ARG A 33 8.33 -3.11 8.40
N VAL A 34 7.91 -1.86 8.25
CA VAL A 34 8.37 -0.76 9.10
C VAL A 34 7.37 -0.38 10.17
N GLN A 35 6.09 -0.64 9.92
CA GLN A 35 5.02 -0.57 10.90
C GLN A 35 4.07 -1.73 10.62
N ASN A 36 3.09 -1.95 11.49
CA ASN A 36 2.21 -3.11 11.39
C ASN A 36 1.61 -3.29 9.99
N SER A 37 1.23 -2.20 9.34
CA SER A 37 0.62 -2.22 8.01
C SER A 37 1.33 -1.29 7.03
N VAL A 38 2.62 -1.00 7.25
CA VAL A 38 3.43 -0.17 6.37
C VAL A 38 4.70 -0.91 6.01
N PHE A 39 5.01 -0.96 4.71
CA PHE A 39 6.11 -1.75 4.16
C PHE A 39 6.93 -0.91 3.21
N GLU A 40 8.25 -1.03 3.29
CA GLU A 40 9.17 -0.40 2.34
C GLU A 40 9.72 -1.48 1.41
N CYS A 41 9.50 -1.31 0.12
CA CYS A 41 9.86 -2.29 -0.89
C CYS A 41 10.84 -1.69 -1.88
N LEU A 42 12.01 -2.32 -2.00
CA LEU A 42 13.01 -1.91 -2.99
C LEU A 42 12.88 -2.84 -4.19
N VAL A 43 12.43 -2.29 -5.31
CA VAL A 43 12.03 -3.09 -6.47
C VAL A 43 12.42 -2.40 -7.77
N ASP A 44 12.62 -3.18 -8.83
CA ASP A 44 12.68 -2.64 -10.18
C ASP A 44 11.25 -2.55 -10.78
N ASN A 45 11.13 -2.02 -11.99
CA ASN A 45 9.82 -1.85 -12.61
C ASN A 45 9.07 -3.16 -12.81
N ALA A 46 9.78 -4.22 -13.21
CA ALA A 46 9.15 -5.53 -13.43
C ALA A 46 8.68 -6.15 -12.12
N GLN A 47 9.51 -6.07 -11.09
CA GLN A 47 9.15 -6.55 -9.75
C GLN A 47 7.96 -5.78 -9.20
N TRP A 48 7.96 -4.45 -9.37
CA TRP A 48 6.85 -3.62 -8.88
C TRP A 48 5.54 -3.94 -9.59
N THR A 49 5.58 -4.16 -10.89
CA THR A 49 4.37 -4.52 -11.65
C THR A 49 3.76 -5.80 -11.09
N LYS A 50 4.57 -6.82 -10.81
CA LYS A 50 4.09 -8.08 -10.23
C LYS A 50 3.58 -7.90 -8.81
N LEU A 51 4.32 -7.17 -7.99
CA LEU A 51 3.94 -6.91 -6.59
C LEU A 51 2.63 -6.14 -6.51
N LYS A 52 2.52 -5.07 -7.27
CA LYS A 52 1.32 -4.24 -7.30
C LYS A 52 0.10 -5.05 -7.72
N LEU A 53 0.23 -5.84 -8.77
CA LEU A 53 -0.86 -6.68 -9.26
C LEU A 53 -1.31 -7.65 -8.17
N ARG A 54 -0.36 -8.29 -7.48
CA ARG A 54 -0.67 -9.22 -6.39
C ARG A 54 -1.39 -8.52 -5.24
N LEU A 55 -0.93 -7.35 -4.84
CA LEU A 55 -1.55 -6.59 -3.76
C LEU A 55 -2.99 -6.19 -4.12
N LEU A 56 -3.22 -5.77 -5.37
CA LEU A 56 -4.55 -5.41 -5.83
C LEU A 56 -5.49 -6.62 -5.92
N GLN A 57 -4.95 -7.82 -6.03
CA GLN A 57 -5.76 -9.05 -5.97
C GLN A 57 -6.09 -9.47 -4.53
N LEU A 58 -5.24 -9.12 -3.57
CA LEU A 58 -5.39 -9.56 -2.18
C LEU A 58 -6.34 -8.69 -1.38
N PHE A 59 -6.33 -7.38 -1.60
CA PHE A 59 -7.10 -6.45 -0.78
C PHE A 59 -8.59 -6.47 -1.17
N ASP A 60 -9.43 -6.00 -0.25
CA ASP A 60 -10.87 -5.87 -0.49
C ASP A 60 -11.16 -4.39 -0.77
N PRO A 61 -11.45 -4.00 -2.03
CA PRO A 61 -11.65 -2.58 -2.37
C PRO A 61 -12.87 -1.95 -1.71
N ALA A 62 -13.83 -2.76 -1.23
CA ALA A 62 -15.02 -2.26 -0.55
C ALA A 62 -14.74 -1.81 0.88
N THR A 63 -13.77 -2.42 1.55
CA THR A 63 -13.53 -2.21 2.98
C THR A 63 -12.12 -1.75 3.31
N ASP A 64 -11.15 -2.06 2.45
CA ASP A 64 -9.74 -1.79 2.70
C ASP A 64 -9.24 -0.64 1.84
N SER A 65 -8.09 -0.09 2.20
CA SER A 65 -7.39 0.89 1.37
C SER A 65 -5.92 0.51 1.24
N LEU A 66 -5.41 0.60 0.02
CA LEU A 66 -3.99 0.49 -0.30
C LEU A 66 -3.49 1.83 -0.79
N ARG A 67 -2.32 2.22 -0.33
CA ARG A 67 -1.69 3.44 -0.79
C ARG A 67 -0.22 3.17 -1.08
N PHE A 68 0.22 3.61 -2.24
CA PHE A 68 1.60 3.46 -2.68
C PHE A 68 2.27 4.82 -2.76
N TYR A 69 3.40 4.96 -2.09
CA TYR A 69 4.22 6.15 -2.15
C TYR A 69 5.47 5.83 -2.95
N TYR A 70 5.67 6.52 -4.05
CA TYR A 70 6.84 6.32 -4.91
C TYR A 70 7.91 7.32 -4.52
N LEU A 71 9.00 6.85 -3.95
CA LEU A 71 10.10 7.69 -3.52
C LEU A 71 11.15 7.72 -4.62
N GLY A 72 11.13 8.79 -5.39
CA GLY A 72 12.01 8.96 -6.55
C GLY A 72 11.79 10.29 -7.25
N SER A 73 12.15 10.34 -8.51
CA SER A 73 12.26 11.58 -9.28
C SER A 73 10.94 12.15 -9.78
N ASN A 74 9.88 11.35 -9.93
CA ASN A 74 8.64 11.84 -10.51
C ASN A 74 7.62 12.18 -9.43
N PHE A 75 7.56 13.45 -9.11
CA PHE A 75 6.74 13.95 -8.02
C PHE A 75 5.23 13.92 -8.32
N LYS A 76 4.80 13.99 -9.58
CA LYS A 76 3.36 14.04 -9.94
C LYS A 76 2.62 12.74 -9.62
N HIS A 77 3.32 11.63 -9.60
CA HIS A 77 2.73 10.30 -9.43
C HIS A 77 3.28 9.58 -8.20
N ARG A 78 3.68 10.36 -7.17
CA ARG A 78 4.30 9.77 -5.98
C ARG A 78 3.34 9.01 -5.10
N VAL A 79 2.05 9.35 -5.14
CA VAL A 79 1.06 8.69 -4.29
C VAL A 79 -0.05 8.12 -5.18
N GLU A 80 -0.34 6.86 -4.97
CA GLU A 80 -1.41 6.17 -5.66
C GLU A 80 -2.27 5.49 -4.60
N HIS A 81 -3.56 5.76 -4.60
CA HIS A 81 -4.50 5.25 -3.60
C HIS A 81 -5.54 4.35 -4.24
N HIS A 82 -5.83 3.25 -3.59
CA HIS A 82 -6.87 2.31 -3.98
C HIS A 82 -7.71 1.94 -2.77
N GLY A 83 -9.02 1.93 -2.91
CA GLY A 83 -9.89 1.40 -1.89
C GLY A 83 -10.88 2.39 -1.32
N ALA A 84 -11.42 2.04 -0.14
CA ALA A 84 -12.61 2.65 0.43
C ALA A 84 -12.38 4.02 1.05
N LYS A 85 -11.19 4.31 1.59
CA LYS A 85 -10.92 5.59 2.24
C LYS A 85 -10.69 6.69 1.23
N ALA A 86 -11.26 7.86 1.48
CA ALA A 86 -11.02 9.03 0.65
C ALA A 86 -9.56 9.48 0.74
N THR A 87 -9.02 9.91 -0.40
CA THR A 87 -7.68 10.47 -0.46
C THR A 87 -7.70 11.91 0.05
N VAL A 88 -6.74 12.25 0.91
CA VAL A 88 -6.55 13.63 1.35
C VAL A 88 -5.84 14.40 0.23
N ASP A 89 -6.40 15.55 -0.16
CA ASP A 89 -5.77 16.42 -1.14
C ASP A 89 -4.68 17.25 -0.44
N LEU A 90 -3.44 16.88 -0.67
CA LEU A 90 -2.30 17.56 -0.05
C LEU A 90 -2.01 18.94 -0.64
N ARG A 91 -2.70 19.32 -1.72
CA ARG A 91 -2.59 20.66 -2.30
C ARG A 91 -3.57 21.63 -1.69
N GLY A 92 -4.63 21.10 -1.06
CA GLY A 92 -5.62 21.93 -0.38
C GLY A 92 -5.16 22.29 1.02
N PRO A 93 -6.01 22.98 1.79
CA PRO A 93 -5.72 23.27 3.19
C PRO A 93 -5.52 21.96 3.93
N LEU A 94 -4.37 21.81 4.57
CA LEU A 94 -4.11 20.65 5.39
C LEU A 94 -4.89 20.78 6.68
N LEU A 95 -5.76 19.83 6.89
CA LEU A 95 -6.51 19.72 8.13
C LEU A 95 -5.70 18.89 9.10
N ILE A 96 -4.80 19.53 9.74
CA ILE A 96 -3.98 18.83 10.73
C ILE A 96 -4.45 19.24 12.11
#